data_0c7438727f308f1b02efdf056c98255a
#
_entry.id   0c7438727f308f1b02efdf056c98255a
#
_cell.length_a   1.000
_cell.length_b   1.000
_cell.length_c   1.000
_cell.angle_alpha   90.00
_cell.angle_beta   90.00
_cell.angle_gamma   90.00
#
_symmetry.space_group_name_H-M   'P 1'
#
loop_
_entity.id
_entity.type
_entity.pdbx_description
1 polymer ?
#
loop_
_entity_poly.entity_id
_entity_poly.type
_entity_poly.pdbx_seq_one_letter_code
_entity_poly.pdbx_strand_id
1 'polypeptide(L)'
;MKTTTSTWQLFKLLRHHRRLADKRSMMSASNRAAKVILGVMSLVVVVYLMGGAVMLALIANDSQRFTSPEFLCLCAPFIFAVDFLLRFTMQQTPAQMVKPYLLLPLPRRMCVGQFVATSVLSWGNTVWLVMVVPYCLMSVVFSHGLWTALLLTLYFWLLAMTNSQWYAIVRTLINDS
;
A
#
# COMPACT_ATOMS: atom_id res chain seq x y z
N MET A 1 -16.67 -30.67 24.56
CA MET A 1 -16.87 -30.47 23.10
C MET A 1 -15.79 -29.50 22.61
N LYS A 2 -14.73 -30.02 21.98
CA LYS A 2 -13.72 -29.17 21.31
C LYS A 2 -14.25 -28.85 19.92
N THR A 3 -14.91 -27.72 19.77
CA THR A 3 -15.21 -27.17 18.44
C THR A 3 -13.89 -26.71 17.82
N THR A 4 -13.31 -27.53 16.99
CA THR A 4 -12.19 -27.16 16.11
C THR A 4 -12.71 -26.17 15.08
N THR A 5 -12.86 -24.92 15.52
CA THR A 5 -13.09 -23.81 14.56
C THR A 5 -11.87 -23.74 13.63
N SER A 6 -12.13 -24.01 12.36
CA SER A 6 -11.09 -23.96 11.34
C SER A 6 -10.38 -22.58 11.39
N THR A 7 -9.06 -22.57 11.30
CA THR A 7 -8.23 -21.34 11.26
C THR A 7 -8.74 -20.34 10.23
N TRP A 8 -9.33 -20.82 9.14
CA TRP A 8 -9.99 -20.02 8.10
C TRP A 8 -11.27 -19.33 8.59
N GLN A 9 -12.08 -19.98 9.42
CA GLN A 9 -13.30 -19.38 9.98
C GLN A 9 -12.94 -18.28 10.97
N LEU A 10 -11.92 -18.47 11.80
CA LEU A 10 -11.40 -17.45 12.71
C LEU A 10 -10.84 -16.24 11.96
N PHE A 11 -10.10 -16.48 10.86
CA PHE A 11 -9.58 -15.40 10.00
C PHE A 11 -10.73 -14.58 9.37
N LYS A 12 -11.77 -15.25 8.87
CA LYS A 12 -12.95 -14.61 8.29
C LYS A 12 -13.72 -13.80 9.34
N LEU A 13 -13.84 -14.32 10.55
CA LEU A 13 -14.49 -13.65 11.68
C LEU A 13 -13.74 -12.39 12.11
N LEU A 14 -12.42 -12.48 12.28
CA LEU A 14 -11.57 -11.34 12.63
C LEU A 14 -11.62 -10.23 11.58
N ARG A 15 -11.58 -10.60 10.30
CA ARG A 15 -11.73 -9.66 9.19
C ARG A 15 -13.10 -8.98 9.18
N HIS A 16 -14.14 -9.71 9.52
CA HIS A 16 -15.51 -9.18 9.63
C HIS A 16 -15.64 -8.21 10.81
N HIS A 17 -15.13 -8.57 11.99
CA HIS A 17 -15.13 -7.69 13.17
C HIS A 17 -14.34 -6.40 12.94
N ARG A 18 -13.19 -6.47 12.27
CA ARG A 18 -12.41 -5.28 11.90
C ARG A 18 -13.21 -4.35 11.00
N ARG A 19 -13.89 -4.89 9.97
CA ARG A 19 -14.75 -4.10 9.08
C ARG A 19 -15.93 -3.46 9.83
N LEU A 20 -16.51 -4.15 10.81
CA LEU A 20 -17.57 -3.61 11.64
C LEU A 20 -17.04 -2.51 12.58
N ALA A 21 -15.87 -2.68 13.18
CA ALA A 21 -15.22 -1.67 14.02
C ALA A 21 -14.91 -0.40 13.20
N ASP A 22 -14.33 -0.57 12.02
CA ASP A 22 -14.05 0.53 11.08
C ASP A 22 -15.35 1.23 10.66
N LYS A 23 -16.42 0.47 10.36
CA LYS A 23 -17.73 1.02 10.01
C LYS A 23 -18.37 1.80 11.16
N ARG A 24 -18.26 1.33 12.40
CA ARG A 24 -18.78 2.01 13.59
C ARG A 24 -18.01 3.28 13.91
N SER A 25 -16.68 3.25 13.86
CA SER A 25 -15.84 4.46 14.01
C SER A 25 -16.15 5.48 12.92
N MET A 26 -16.59 5.00 11.77
CA MET A 26 -17.02 5.81 10.64
C MET A 26 -18.41 6.44 10.78
N MET A 27 -19.28 5.96 11.63
CA MET A 27 -20.68 6.48 11.74
C MET A 27 -20.83 7.66 12.68
N SER A 28 -19.82 8.02 13.46
CA SER A 28 -19.86 9.21 14.33
C SER A 28 -20.02 10.50 13.50
N ALA A 29 -20.90 11.40 13.91
CA ALA A 29 -21.24 12.64 13.19
C ALA A 29 -20.02 13.56 13.01
N SER A 30 -19.12 13.63 14.00
CA SER A 30 -17.87 14.39 13.92
C SER A 30 -16.91 13.86 12.85
N ASN A 31 -17.04 12.59 12.49
CA ASN A 31 -16.20 11.96 11.47
C ASN A 31 -16.69 12.18 10.04
N ARG A 32 -17.88 12.73 9.79
CA ARG A 32 -18.38 12.95 8.41
C ARG A 32 -17.58 14.02 7.69
N ALA A 33 -17.35 15.15 8.32
CA ALA A 33 -16.53 16.23 7.75
C ALA A 33 -15.08 15.77 7.53
N ALA A 34 -14.49 15.08 8.50
CA ALA A 34 -13.16 14.51 8.37
C ALA A 34 -13.05 13.53 7.19
N LYS A 35 -14.09 12.74 6.87
CA LYS A 35 -14.13 11.83 5.74
C LYS A 35 -14.22 12.55 4.40
N VAL A 36 -15.05 13.58 4.32
CA VAL A 36 -15.15 14.38 3.10
C VAL A 36 -13.79 15.01 2.81
N ILE A 37 -13.16 15.59 3.83
CA ILE A 37 -11.80 16.15 3.70
C ILE A 37 -10.80 15.08 3.28
N LEU A 38 -10.79 13.91 3.93
CA LEU A 38 -9.90 12.81 3.58
C LEU A 38 -10.14 12.30 2.16
N GLY A 39 -11.42 12.21 1.75
CA GLY A 39 -11.80 11.82 0.38
C GLY A 39 -11.31 12.83 -0.66
N VAL A 40 -11.49 14.12 -0.40
CA VAL A 40 -10.99 15.18 -1.28
C VAL A 40 -9.46 15.16 -1.35
N MET A 41 -8.78 15.04 -0.22
CA MET A 41 -7.31 14.93 -0.17
C MET A 41 -6.80 13.69 -0.90
N SER A 42 -7.48 12.55 -0.76
CA SER A 42 -7.14 11.33 -1.50
C SER A 42 -7.31 11.52 -3.01
N LEU A 43 -8.36 12.19 -3.45
CA LEU A 43 -8.60 12.49 -4.86
C LEU A 43 -7.52 13.43 -5.40
N VAL A 44 -7.15 14.46 -4.66
CA VAL A 44 -6.06 15.37 -5.01
C VAL A 44 -4.75 14.60 -5.20
N VAL A 45 -4.41 13.71 -4.25
CA VAL A 45 -3.19 12.86 -4.37
C VAL A 45 -3.24 12.00 -5.63
N VAL A 46 -4.37 11.37 -5.94
CA VAL A 46 -4.54 10.58 -7.17
C VAL A 46 -4.30 11.41 -8.42
N VAL A 47 -4.88 12.61 -8.50
CA VAL A 47 -4.70 13.53 -9.64
C VAL A 47 -3.23 13.94 -9.79
N TYR A 48 -2.55 14.26 -8.68
CA TYR A 48 -1.12 14.60 -8.71
C TYR A 48 -0.25 13.43 -9.16
N LEU A 49 -0.54 12.21 -8.71
CA LEU A 49 0.20 11.01 -9.13
C LEU A 49 -0.02 10.69 -10.60
N MET A 50 -1.25 10.85 -11.11
CA MET A 50 -1.53 10.68 -12.55
C MET A 50 -0.83 11.76 -13.37
N GLY A 51 -0.89 13.02 -12.96
CA GLY A 51 -0.15 14.11 -13.61
C GLY A 51 1.36 13.88 -13.63
N GLY A 52 1.91 13.44 -12.49
CA GLY A 52 3.32 13.04 -12.38
C GLY A 52 3.68 11.88 -13.32
N ALA A 53 2.81 10.88 -13.46
CA ALA A 53 3.01 9.77 -14.40
C ALA A 53 3.09 10.24 -15.85
N VAL A 54 2.18 11.15 -16.25
CA VAL A 54 2.18 11.73 -17.60
C VAL A 54 3.45 12.54 -17.86
N MET A 55 3.87 13.38 -16.90
CA MET A 55 5.10 14.17 -17.02
C MET A 55 6.34 13.26 -17.12
N LEU A 56 6.43 12.22 -16.30
CA LEU A 56 7.52 11.24 -16.38
C LEU A 56 7.52 10.49 -17.71
N ALA A 57 6.34 10.14 -18.26
CA ALA A 57 6.24 9.49 -19.56
C ALA A 57 6.69 10.40 -20.70
N LEU A 58 6.34 11.68 -20.65
CA LEU A 58 6.80 12.67 -21.66
C LEU A 58 8.33 12.83 -21.60
N ILE A 59 8.90 12.97 -20.40
CA ILE A 59 10.36 13.08 -20.22
C ILE A 59 11.07 11.81 -20.69
N ALA A 60 10.52 10.63 -20.38
CA ALA A 60 11.11 9.36 -20.81
C ALA A 60 11.08 9.20 -22.32
N ASN A 61 9.99 9.62 -22.99
CA ASN A 61 9.86 9.52 -24.45
C ASN A 61 10.75 10.54 -25.19
N ASP A 62 11.03 11.69 -24.58
CA ASP A 62 11.93 12.71 -25.14
C ASP A 62 13.41 12.39 -24.88
N SER A 63 13.70 11.54 -23.88
CA SER A 63 15.07 11.17 -23.52
C SER A 63 15.69 10.21 -24.54
N GLN A 64 16.80 10.62 -25.16
CA GLN A 64 17.59 9.76 -26.05
C GLN A 64 18.56 8.83 -25.32
N ARG A 65 18.72 9.00 -24.00
CA ARG A 65 19.73 8.29 -23.22
C ARG A 65 19.23 7.02 -22.52
N PHE A 66 17.94 6.98 -22.19
CA PHE A 66 17.36 5.89 -21.43
C PHE A 66 16.12 5.35 -22.13
N THR A 67 15.97 4.03 -22.10
CA THR A 67 14.68 3.43 -22.50
C THR A 67 13.60 3.71 -21.44
N SER A 68 12.33 3.71 -21.86
CA SER A 68 11.21 4.00 -20.95
C SER A 68 11.20 3.14 -19.67
N PRO A 69 11.45 1.80 -19.71
CA PRO A 69 11.53 1.01 -18.49
C PRO A 69 12.76 1.34 -17.63
N GLU A 70 13.92 1.62 -18.24
CA GLU A 70 15.12 2.01 -17.49
C GLU A 70 14.95 3.31 -16.75
N PHE A 71 14.30 4.30 -17.36
CA PHE A 71 14.02 5.58 -16.75
C PHE A 71 13.15 5.42 -15.49
N LEU A 72 12.11 4.60 -15.55
CA LEU A 72 11.27 4.32 -14.38
C LEU A 72 12.06 3.59 -13.27
N CYS A 73 12.91 2.63 -13.64
CA CYS A 73 13.78 1.94 -12.69
C CYS A 73 14.79 2.89 -12.03
N LEU A 74 15.29 3.87 -12.75
CA LEU A 74 16.17 4.90 -12.21
C LEU A 74 15.46 5.80 -11.18
N CYS A 75 14.18 6.10 -11.41
CA CYS A 75 13.34 6.87 -10.48
C CYS A 75 12.89 6.05 -9.26
N ALA A 76 12.92 4.72 -9.32
CA ALA A 76 12.42 3.83 -8.28
C ALA A 76 13.00 4.11 -6.88
N PRO A 77 14.32 4.24 -6.65
CA PRO A 77 14.85 4.48 -5.31
C PRO A 77 14.34 5.79 -4.70
N PHE A 78 14.16 6.83 -5.51
CA PHE A 78 13.60 8.09 -5.06
C PHE A 78 12.13 7.94 -4.67
N ILE A 79 11.33 7.29 -5.50
CA ILE A 79 9.91 7.00 -5.25
C ILE A 79 9.77 6.21 -3.93
N PHE A 80 10.61 5.20 -3.71
CA PHE A 80 10.56 4.39 -2.49
C PHE A 80 11.02 5.14 -1.25
N ALA A 81 12.00 6.03 -1.35
CA ALA A 81 12.41 6.87 -0.25
C ALA A 81 11.26 7.80 0.19
N VAL A 82 10.58 8.43 -0.76
CA VAL A 82 9.40 9.27 -0.51
C VAL A 82 8.25 8.44 0.08
N ASP A 83 7.95 7.27 -0.47
CA ASP A 83 6.93 6.36 0.07
C ASP A 83 7.24 5.96 1.52
N PHE A 84 8.50 5.63 1.82
CA PHE A 84 8.93 5.27 3.17
C PHE A 84 8.70 6.42 4.16
N LEU A 85 9.09 7.63 3.80
CA LEU A 85 8.88 8.83 4.63
C LEU A 85 7.40 9.12 4.84
N LEU A 86 6.57 9.04 3.80
CA LEU A 86 5.12 9.23 3.90
C LEU A 86 4.47 8.19 4.81
N ARG A 87 4.90 6.94 4.76
CA ARG A 87 4.42 5.89 5.66
C ARG A 87 4.82 6.17 7.10
N PHE A 88 6.03 6.69 7.32
CA PHE A 88 6.52 7.01 8.65
C PHE A 88 5.69 8.10 9.32
N THR A 89 5.20 9.06 8.56
CA THR A 89 4.37 10.17 9.07
C THR A 89 2.89 9.83 9.19
N MET A 90 2.35 9.02 8.27
CA MET A 90 0.89 8.83 8.15
C MET A 90 0.37 7.48 8.66
N GLN A 91 1.21 6.44 8.75
CA GLN A 91 0.74 5.13 9.18
C GLN A 91 0.83 4.93 10.69
N GLN A 92 -0.22 4.32 11.25
CA GLN A 92 -0.23 3.88 12.65
C GLN A 92 0.81 2.79 12.89
N THR A 93 1.38 2.75 14.09
CA THR A 93 2.36 1.74 14.46
C THR A 93 1.76 0.33 14.41
N PRO A 94 2.50 -0.66 13.88
CA PRO A 94 2.05 -2.06 13.87
C PRO A 94 1.63 -2.59 15.25
N ALA A 95 2.35 -2.16 16.29
CA ALA A 95 2.04 -2.50 17.67
C ALA A 95 0.63 -2.08 18.10
N GLN A 96 0.16 -0.91 17.69
CA GLN A 96 -1.20 -0.44 18.00
C GLN A 96 -2.29 -1.27 17.31
N MET A 97 -1.99 -1.81 16.14
CA MET A 97 -2.93 -2.66 15.41
C MET A 97 -3.03 -4.08 16.00
N VAL A 98 -1.95 -4.58 16.60
CA VAL A 98 -1.87 -5.95 17.13
C VAL A 98 -2.28 -6.03 18.60
N LYS A 99 -2.07 -4.97 19.41
CA LYS A 99 -2.40 -4.95 20.85
C LYS A 99 -3.79 -5.50 21.20
N PRO A 100 -4.89 -5.12 20.52
CA PRO A 100 -6.22 -5.65 20.84
C PRO A 100 -6.34 -7.17 20.66
N TYR A 101 -5.54 -7.76 19.78
CA TYR A 101 -5.59 -9.19 19.47
C TYR A 101 -4.70 -10.05 20.36
N LEU A 102 -3.70 -9.43 21.03
CA LEU A 102 -2.83 -10.13 21.98
C LEU A 102 -3.57 -10.55 23.26
N LEU A 103 -4.69 -9.88 23.56
CA LEU A 103 -5.56 -10.24 24.70
C LEU A 103 -6.49 -11.41 24.40
N LEU A 104 -6.61 -11.83 23.14
CA LEU A 104 -7.42 -12.97 22.74
C LEU A 104 -6.58 -14.25 22.77
N PRO A 105 -7.17 -15.41 23.12
CA PRO A 105 -6.48 -16.70 23.13
C PRO A 105 -6.26 -17.22 21.70
N LEU A 106 -5.57 -16.44 20.89
CA LEU A 106 -5.26 -16.76 19.50
C LEU A 106 -3.80 -17.16 19.34
N PRO A 107 -3.47 -18.11 18.45
CA PRO A 107 -2.09 -18.49 18.19
C PRO A 107 -1.34 -17.30 17.58
N ARG A 108 -0.18 -16.94 18.12
CA ARG A 108 0.64 -15.79 17.68
C ARG A 108 0.90 -15.78 16.18
N ARG A 109 1.13 -16.94 15.57
CA ARG A 109 1.35 -17.09 14.12
C ARG A 109 0.17 -16.58 13.29
N MET A 110 -1.05 -16.73 13.79
CA MET A 110 -2.26 -16.28 13.11
C MET A 110 -2.40 -14.76 13.18
N CYS A 111 -2.08 -14.15 14.33
CA CYS A 111 -2.08 -12.68 14.47
C CYS A 111 -1.05 -12.03 13.53
N VAL A 112 0.16 -12.59 13.47
CA VAL A 112 1.22 -12.11 12.58
C VAL A 112 0.82 -12.30 11.10
N GLY A 113 0.30 -13.46 10.73
CA GLY A 113 -0.15 -13.73 9.36
C GLY A 113 -1.27 -12.77 8.91
N GLN A 114 -2.22 -12.46 9.80
CA GLN A 114 -3.26 -11.48 9.52
C GLN A 114 -2.70 -10.06 9.37
N PHE A 115 -1.74 -9.68 10.21
CA PHE A 115 -1.07 -8.39 10.10
C PHE A 115 -0.35 -8.25 8.75
N VAL A 116 0.44 -9.23 8.35
CA VAL A 116 1.13 -9.25 7.06
C VAL A 116 0.13 -9.19 5.90
N ALA A 117 -0.92 -10.00 5.92
CA ALA A 117 -1.94 -10.00 4.86
C ALA A 117 -2.68 -8.66 4.74
N THR A 118 -2.98 -7.99 5.87
CA THR A 118 -3.62 -6.66 5.84
C THR A 118 -2.68 -5.56 5.40
N SER A 119 -1.39 -5.66 5.72
CA SER A 119 -0.36 -4.73 5.25
C SER A 119 -0.18 -4.82 3.73
N VAL A 120 -0.15 -6.03 3.18
CA VAL A 120 -0.04 -6.28 1.72
C VAL A 120 -1.19 -5.64 0.94
N LEU A 121 -2.43 -5.78 1.42
CA LEU A 121 -3.64 -5.24 0.78
C LEU A 121 -3.97 -3.80 1.22
N SER A 122 -3.02 -3.09 1.81
CA SER A 122 -3.25 -1.72 2.25
C SER A 122 -3.37 -0.76 1.07
N TRP A 123 -4.20 0.28 1.24
CA TRP A 123 -4.37 1.35 0.26
C TRP A 123 -3.03 1.99 -0.14
N GLY A 124 -2.11 2.15 0.80
CA GLY A 124 -0.78 2.71 0.56
C GLY A 124 0.05 1.95 -0.48
N ASN A 125 -0.14 0.62 -0.61
CA ASN A 125 0.55 -0.17 -1.63
C ASN A 125 -0.09 -0.03 -3.02
N THR A 126 -1.41 0.25 -3.06
CA THR A 126 -2.17 0.36 -4.30
C THR A 126 -2.05 1.75 -4.93
N VAL A 127 -1.82 2.78 -4.12
CA VAL A 127 -1.70 4.19 -4.57
C VAL A 127 -0.61 4.35 -5.63
N TRP A 128 0.52 3.66 -5.48
CA TRP A 128 1.62 3.73 -6.45
C TRP A 128 1.29 3.15 -7.82
N LEU A 129 0.35 2.20 -7.88
CA LEU A 129 -0.15 1.68 -9.15
C LEU A 129 -0.85 2.78 -9.97
N VAL A 130 -1.47 3.75 -9.32
CA VAL A 130 -2.10 4.91 -9.98
C VAL A 130 -1.08 5.74 -10.76
N MET A 131 0.19 5.74 -10.36
CA MET A 131 1.29 6.39 -11.10
C MET A 131 1.92 5.45 -12.14
N VAL A 132 2.22 4.21 -11.74
CA VAL A 132 2.97 3.27 -12.59
C VAL A 132 2.15 2.80 -13.78
N VAL A 133 0.84 2.52 -13.61
CA VAL A 133 -0.02 2.03 -14.70
C VAL A 133 -0.16 3.04 -15.84
N PRO A 134 -0.52 4.33 -15.62
CA PRO A 134 -0.58 5.32 -16.70
C PRO A 134 0.79 5.53 -17.38
N TYR A 135 1.87 5.56 -16.60
CA TYR A 135 3.21 5.65 -17.16
C TYR A 135 3.51 4.49 -18.12
N CYS A 136 3.25 3.25 -17.67
CA CYS A 136 3.47 2.06 -18.49
C CYS A 136 2.61 2.07 -19.76
N LEU A 137 1.35 2.51 -19.66
CA LEU A 137 0.45 2.59 -20.81
C LEU A 137 0.91 3.62 -21.83
N MET A 138 1.41 4.79 -21.38
CA MET A 138 1.79 5.90 -22.27
C MET A 138 3.19 5.77 -22.88
N SER A 139 4.10 5.07 -22.22
CA SER A 139 5.49 5.04 -22.63
C SER A 139 5.98 3.61 -22.94
N VAL A 140 5.76 2.65 -22.02
CA VAL A 140 6.33 1.29 -22.14
C VAL A 140 5.56 0.44 -23.16
N VAL A 141 4.23 0.51 -23.20
CA VAL A 141 3.41 -0.32 -24.12
C VAL A 141 3.76 -0.02 -25.57
N PHE A 142 3.94 1.25 -25.94
CA PHE A 142 4.24 1.65 -27.30
C PHE A 142 5.69 1.32 -27.72
N SER A 143 6.63 1.31 -26.78
CA SER A 143 8.05 1.08 -27.07
C SER A 143 8.47 -0.39 -26.90
N HIS A 144 7.95 -1.12 -25.92
CA HIS A 144 8.41 -2.45 -25.52
C HIS A 144 7.29 -3.50 -25.46
N GLY A 145 6.05 -3.12 -25.72
CA GLY A 145 4.90 -4.01 -25.76
C GLY A 145 4.21 -4.21 -24.40
N LEU A 146 3.02 -4.80 -24.46
CA LEU A 146 2.14 -4.99 -23.30
C LEU A 146 2.73 -5.89 -22.21
N TRP A 147 3.47 -6.93 -22.62
CA TRP A 147 4.06 -7.90 -21.69
C TRP A 147 5.09 -7.26 -20.77
N THR A 148 5.96 -6.43 -21.32
CA THR A 148 6.95 -5.67 -20.55
C THR A 148 6.29 -4.70 -19.57
N ALA A 149 5.21 -4.02 -20.00
CA ALA A 149 4.44 -3.12 -19.15
C ALA A 149 3.79 -3.86 -17.97
N LEU A 150 3.23 -5.05 -18.19
CA LEU A 150 2.66 -5.88 -17.12
C LEU A 150 3.71 -6.35 -16.13
N LEU A 151 4.85 -6.85 -16.60
CA LEU A 151 5.96 -7.28 -15.75
C LEU A 151 6.51 -6.12 -14.92
N LEU A 152 6.68 -4.94 -15.52
CA LEU A 152 7.16 -3.75 -14.84
C LEU A 152 6.17 -3.28 -13.76
N THR A 153 4.87 -3.27 -14.06
CA THR A 153 3.82 -2.93 -13.10
C THR A 153 3.81 -3.91 -11.93
N LEU A 154 3.92 -5.22 -12.19
CA LEU A 154 4.01 -6.25 -11.15
C LEU A 154 5.26 -6.07 -10.30
N TYR A 155 6.40 -5.78 -10.92
CA TYR A 155 7.67 -5.52 -10.22
C TYR A 155 7.55 -4.34 -9.24
N PHE A 156 7.00 -3.21 -9.70
CA PHE A 156 6.78 -2.05 -8.83
C PHE A 156 5.79 -2.32 -7.70
N TRP A 157 4.75 -3.10 -7.95
CA TRP A 157 3.82 -3.50 -6.91
C TRP A 157 4.49 -4.38 -5.84
N LEU A 158 5.30 -5.34 -6.24
CA LEU A 158 6.08 -6.16 -5.32
C LEU A 158 7.10 -5.33 -4.51
N LEU A 159 7.75 -4.35 -5.15
CA LEU A 159 8.63 -3.42 -4.45
C LEU A 159 7.88 -2.58 -3.41
N ALA A 160 6.69 -2.04 -3.75
CA ALA A 160 5.87 -1.30 -2.80
C ALA A 160 5.45 -2.16 -1.60
N MET A 161 5.13 -3.44 -1.82
CA MET A 161 4.87 -4.40 -0.75
C MET A 161 6.10 -4.62 0.13
N THR A 162 7.27 -4.81 -0.45
CA THR A 162 8.53 -5.01 0.27
C THR A 162 8.85 -3.78 1.12
N ASN A 163 8.69 -2.58 0.57
CA ASN A 163 8.88 -1.32 1.29
C ASN A 163 7.91 -1.20 2.48
N SER A 164 6.66 -1.63 2.31
CA SER A 164 5.66 -1.67 3.39
C SER A 164 6.08 -2.60 4.55
N GLN A 165 6.65 -3.77 4.24
CA GLN A 165 7.13 -4.70 5.26
C GLN A 165 8.40 -4.15 5.95
N TRP A 166 9.30 -3.55 5.17
CA TRP A 166 10.48 -2.90 5.69
C TRP A 166 10.15 -1.76 6.66
N TYR A 167 9.19 -0.91 6.30
CA TYR A 167 8.65 0.10 7.20
C TYR A 167 8.14 -0.51 8.51
N ALA A 168 7.36 -1.60 8.43
CA ALA A 168 6.81 -2.24 9.62
C ALA A 168 7.90 -2.76 10.56
N ILE A 169 8.99 -3.33 10.01
CA ILE A 169 10.14 -3.83 10.78
C ILE A 169 10.86 -2.66 11.46
N VAL A 170 11.22 -1.62 10.71
CA VAL A 170 11.94 -0.46 11.25
C VAL A 170 11.14 0.22 12.35
N ARG A 171 9.84 0.39 12.14
CA ARG A 171 8.95 1.02 13.12
C ARG A 171 8.78 0.22 14.40
N THR A 172 8.76 -1.13 14.32
CA THR A 172 8.73 -1.97 15.52
C THR A 172 10.04 -1.86 16.30
N LEU A 173 11.19 -1.90 15.63
CA LEU A 173 12.50 -1.78 16.26
C LEU A 173 12.67 -0.43 16.99
N ILE A 174 12.19 0.66 16.40
CA ILE A 174 12.26 2.00 17.04
C ILE A 174 11.32 2.08 18.25
N ASN A 175 10.19 1.37 18.25
CA ASN A 175 9.21 1.46 19.32
C ASN A 175 9.52 0.54 20.51
N ASP A 176 10.40 -0.45 20.31
CA ASP A 176 10.85 -1.41 21.34
C ASP A 176 12.17 -0.98 22.02
N SER A 177 12.81 0.10 21.52
CA SER A 177 13.99 0.75 22.14
C SER A 177 13.58 1.92 23.03
#